data_22b0e6cd5c3bec61fb6a0f6036533173
#
_entry.id   22b0e6cd5c3bec61fb6a0f6036533173
#
_cell.length_a   1.000
_cell.length_b   1.000
_cell.length_c   1.000
_cell.angle_alpha   90.00
_cell.angle_beta   90.00
_cell.angle_gamma   90.00
#
_symmetry.space_group_name_H-M   'P 1'
#
loop_
_entity.id
_entity.type
_entity.pdbx_description
1 polymer ?
#
loop_
_entity_poly.entity_id
_entity_poly.type
_entity_poly.pdbx_seq_one_letter_code
_entity_poly.pdbx_strand_id
1 'polypeptide(L)'
;MKWNAEYTLYLVTDRDLMSTDTLSEAVEQAVLGGCTMVQLREKTEDSRAFYDEALRIKAVTDKHNVPLIINDRVDIALAVDAAGVHVGQSDLPADAVRRIVGPDKLVGVSVGSVAEAQKAKRDGADYLGIGAMFATSTKEDAEVVSFETLKRIRNEV
;
A
#
# COMPACT_ATOMS: atom_id res chain seq x y z
N MET A 1 7.63 -17.22 1.29
CA MET A 1 8.30 -16.79 0.01
C MET A 1 7.82 -15.39 -0.32
N LYS A 2 8.74 -14.44 -0.51
CA LYS A 2 8.41 -13.05 -0.81
C LYS A 2 7.81 -12.94 -2.21
N TRP A 3 6.76 -12.14 -2.36
CA TRP A 3 6.16 -11.88 -3.66
C TRP A 3 7.17 -11.21 -4.60
N ASN A 4 7.24 -11.68 -5.84
CA ASN A 4 7.90 -10.95 -6.92
C ASN A 4 6.89 -9.91 -7.44
N ALA A 5 6.79 -8.78 -6.73
CA ALA A 5 5.77 -7.78 -6.99
C ALA A 5 6.10 -6.94 -8.23
N GLU A 6 5.10 -6.76 -9.08
CA GLU A 6 5.15 -5.85 -10.21
C GLU A 6 4.41 -4.57 -9.83
N TYR A 7 5.11 -3.43 -9.89
CA TYR A 7 4.59 -2.11 -9.47
C TYR A 7 4.07 -1.26 -10.65
N THR A 8 3.77 -1.87 -11.78
CA THR A 8 3.38 -1.16 -13.01
C THR A 8 2.06 -0.42 -12.87
N LEU A 9 1.06 -1.06 -12.26
CA LEU A 9 -0.24 -0.46 -11.99
C LEU A 9 -0.71 -0.86 -10.59
N TYR A 10 -0.59 0.06 -9.65
CA TYR A 10 -0.85 -0.15 -8.24
C TYR A 10 -2.14 0.58 -7.83
N LEU A 11 -3.21 -0.17 -7.61
CA LEU A 11 -4.48 0.35 -7.10
C LEU A 11 -4.39 0.60 -5.59
N VAL A 12 -4.77 1.79 -5.15
CA VAL A 12 -5.10 2.09 -3.75
C VAL A 12 -6.60 2.33 -3.66
N THR A 13 -7.31 1.55 -2.85
CA THR A 13 -8.77 1.65 -2.75
C THR A 13 -9.22 2.92 -2.03
N ASP A 14 -10.35 3.45 -2.47
CA ASP A 14 -11.04 4.57 -1.83
C ASP A 14 -12.55 4.37 -2.03
N ARG A 15 -13.31 4.24 -0.93
CA ARG A 15 -14.76 3.98 -1.00
C ARG A 15 -15.53 5.14 -1.60
N ASP A 16 -15.09 6.36 -1.37
CA ASP A 16 -15.79 7.56 -1.83
C ASP A 16 -15.65 7.77 -3.34
N LEU A 17 -14.65 7.12 -3.94
CA LEU A 17 -14.34 7.22 -5.38
C LEU A 17 -14.76 5.99 -6.19
N MET A 18 -15.22 4.91 -5.56
CA MET A 18 -15.65 3.73 -6.30
C MET A 18 -16.96 3.99 -7.06
N SER A 19 -17.10 3.37 -8.23
CA SER A 19 -18.29 3.45 -9.10
C SER A 19 -19.10 2.15 -9.13
N THR A 20 -18.75 1.18 -8.28
CA THR A 20 -19.41 -0.13 -8.14
C THR A 20 -20.17 -0.20 -6.82
N ASP A 21 -21.06 -1.19 -6.68
CA ASP A 21 -21.85 -1.39 -5.46
C ASP A 21 -20.98 -1.89 -4.29
N THR A 22 -19.91 -2.61 -4.59
CA THR A 22 -18.98 -3.16 -3.58
C THR A 22 -17.54 -2.88 -3.93
N LEU A 23 -16.69 -2.79 -2.90
CA LEU A 23 -15.25 -2.61 -3.08
C LEU A 23 -14.60 -3.84 -3.76
N SER A 24 -15.13 -5.04 -3.49
CA SER A 24 -14.68 -6.27 -4.14
C SER A 24 -14.89 -6.26 -5.64
N GLU A 25 -16.04 -5.74 -6.12
CA GLU A 25 -16.28 -5.56 -7.56
C GLU A 25 -15.34 -4.53 -8.18
N ALA A 26 -15.11 -3.39 -7.50
CA ALA A 26 -14.16 -2.39 -7.97
C ALA A 26 -12.75 -2.98 -8.14
N VAL A 27 -12.29 -3.74 -7.15
CA VAL A 27 -10.99 -4.41 -7.17
C VAL A 27 -10.93 -5.46 -8.28
N GLU A 28 -11.97 -6.31 -8.43
CA GLU A 28 -11.99 -7.33 -9.50
C GLU A 28 -11.95 -6.69 -10.89
N GLN A 29 -12.71 -5.63 -11.13
CA GLN A 29 -12.67 -4.90 -12.39
C GLN A 29 -11.30 -4.27 -12.66
N ALA A 30 -10.66 -3.68 -11.65
CA ALA A 30 -9.32 -3.11 -11.77
C ALA A 30 -8.27 -4.19 -12.09
N VAL A 31 -8.34 -5.34 -11.43
CA VAL A 31 -7.44 -6.49 -11.68
C VAL A 31 -7.63 -7.04 -13.09
N LEU A 32 -8.87 -7.20 -13.54
CA LEU A 32 -9.18 -7.61 -14.93
C LEU A 32 -8.73 -6.56 -15.96
N GLY A 33 -8.68 -5.28 -15.57
CA GLY A 33 -8.16 -4.18 -16.36
C GLY A 33 -6.63 -4.10 -16.40
N GLY A 34 -5.91 -5.00 -15.70
CA GLY A 34 -4.44 -5.07 -15.72
C GLY A 34 -3.75 -4.50 -14.49
N CYS A 35 -4.48 -4.28 -13.38
CA CYS A 35 -3.87 -3.92 -12.11
C CYS A 35 -2.94 -5.03 -11.61
N THR A 36 -1.72 -4.67 -11.24
CA THR A 36 -0.65 -5.60 -10.87
C THR A 36 -0.43 -5.69 -9.35
N MET A 37 -1.00 -4.76 -8.59
CA MET A 37 -0.95 -4.75 -7.11
C MET A 37 -2.16 -4.00 -6.56
N VAL A 38 -2.69 -4.44 -5.43
CA VAL A 38 -3.83 -3.82 -4.76
C VAL A 38 -3.45 -3.44 -3.33
N GLN A 39 -3.75 -2.21 -2.92
CA GLN A 39 -3.69 -1.77 -1.53
C GLN A 39 -5.10 -1.50 -1.02
N LEU A 40 -5.52 -2.23 0.00
CA LEU A 40 -6.75 -1.94 0.72
C LEU A 40 -6.49 -0.85 1.76
N ARG A 41 -7.13 0.30 1.58
CA ARG A 41 -7.05 1.46 2.47
C ARG A 41 -8.42 1.77 3.04
N GLU A 42 -8.55 1.63 4.36
CA GLU A 42 -9.74 1.96 5.14
C GLU A 42 -9.34 2.88 6.30
N LYS A 43 -9.93 4.05 6.40
CA LYS A 43 -9.59 5.05 7.42
C LYS A 43 -10.63 5.18 8.53
N THR A 44 -11.88 4.81 8.25
CA THR A 44 -13.02 5.04 9.15
C THR A 44 -13.63 3.76 9.70
N GLU A 45 -13.31 2.61 9.11
CA GLU A 45 -13.87 1.33 9.51
C GLU A 45 -13.28 0.84 10.85
N ASP A 46 -14.11 0.19 11.66
CA ASP A 46 -13.62 -0.52 12.82
C ASP A 46 -12.79 -1.77 12.44
N SER A 47 -12.05 -2.31 13.41
CA SER A 47 -11.14 -3.43 13.13
C SER A 47 -11.85 -4.68 12.59
N ARG A 48 -13.11 -4.92 13.00
CA ARG A 48 -13.85 -6.08 12.54
C ARG A 48 -14.31 -5.90 11.09
N ALA A 49 -14.88 -4.75 10.77
CA ALA A 49 -15.31 -4.43 9.42
C ALA A 49 -14.14 -4.41 8.44
N PHE A 50 -12.99 -3.83 8.85
CA PHE A 50 -11.77 -3.84 8.05
C PHE A 50 -11.27 -5.28 7.80
N TYR A 51 -11.23 -6.13 8.83
CA TYR A 51 -10.81 -7.52 8.70
C TYR A 51 -11.73 -8.30 7.73
N ASP A 52 -13.05 -8.17 7.88
CA ASP A 52 -14.01 -8.86 7.03
C ASP A 52 -13.92 -8.40 5.56
N GLU A 53 -13.69 -7.10 5.31
CA GLU A 53 -13.44 -6.57 3.97
C GLU A 53 -12.10 -7.04 3.41
N ALA A 54 -11.05 -7.06 4.21
CA ALA A 54 -9.75 -7.55 3.79
C ALA A 54 -9.81 -9.02 3.33
N LEU A 55 -10.60 -9.87 3.99
CA LEU A 55 -10.83 -11.25 3.56
C LEU A 55 -11.52 -11.32 2.19
N ARG A 56 -12.53 -10.46 1.95
CA ARG A 56 -13.24 -10.41 0.66
C ARG A 56 -12.29 -9.99 -0.47
N ILE A 57 -11.54 -8.92 -0.25
CA ILE A 57 -10.57 -8.43 -1.23
C ILE A 57 -9.46 -9.45 -1.46
N LYS A 58 -8.99 -10.12 -0.39
CA LYS A 58 -7.99 -11.19 -0.51
C LYS A 58 -8.46 -12.34 -1.39
N ALA A 59 -9.72 -12.75 -1.25
CA ALA A 59 -10.28 -13.80 -2.10
C ALA A 59 -10.26 -13.41 -3.59
N VAL A 60 -10.53 -12.15 -3.91
CA VAL A 60 -10.44 -11.62 -5.28
C VAL A 60 -8.98 -11.61 -5.76
N THR A 61 -8.07 -11.03 -4.99
CA THR A 61 -6.67 -10.90 -5.40
C THR A 61 -5.97 -12.24 -5.53
N ASP A 62 -6.24 -13.20 -4.64
CA ASP A 62 -5.71 -14.57 -4.71
C ASP A 62 -6.17 -15.30 -5.98
N LYS A 63 -7.46 -15.19 -6.34
CA LYS A 63 -8.02 -15.77 -7.57
C LYS A 63 -7.26 -15.34 -8.82
N HIS A 64 -6.74 -14.13 -8.83
CA HIS A 64 -6.02 -13.54 -9.96
C HIS A 64 -4.50 -13.49 -9.78
N ASN A 65 -3.99 -14.05 -8.68
CA ASN A 65 -2.56 -14.03 -8.32
C ASN A 65 -1.96 -12.62 -8.28
N VAL A 66 -2.72 -11.65 -7.75
CA VAL A 66 -2.31 -10.25 -7.53
C VAL A 66 -2.02 -10.05 -6.05
N PRO A 67 -0.88 -9.44 -5.64
CA PRO A 67 -0.58 -9.23 -4.23
C PRO A 67 -1.50 -8.19 -3.59
N LEU A 68 -2.05 -8.54 -2.42
CA LEU A 68 -2.80 -7.63 -1.55
C LEU A 68 -1.86 -6.99 -0.52
N ILE A 69 -1.89 -5.68 -0.43
CA ILE A 69 -1.24 -4.87 0.59
C ILE A 69 -2.30 -4.26 1.51
N ILE A 70 -2.07 -4.27 2.80
CA ILE A 70 -2.92 -3.59 3.78
C ILE A 70 -2.29 -2.26 4.18
N ASN A 71 -3.08 -1.18 4.14
CA ASN A 71 -2.62 0.14 4.56
C ASN A 71 -2.62 0.25 6.10
N ASP A 72 -1.51 0.68 6.71
CA ASP A 72 -1.27 0.99 8.13
C ASP A 72 -1.44 -0.18 9.11
N ARG A 73 -2.44 -1.02 8.93
CA ARG A 73 -2.86 -2.06 9.88
C ARG A 73 -2.07 -3.35 9.72
N VAL A 74 -0.91 -3.41 10.40
CA VAL A 74 -0.02 -4.59 10.44
C VAL A 74 -0.72 -5.82 11.00
N ASP A 75 -1.54 -5.65 12.01
CA ASP A 75 -2.36 -6.70 12.62
C ASP A 75 -3.34 -7.35 11.64
N ILE A 76 -4.05 -6.52 10.86
CA ILE A 76 -4.97 -7.00 9.80
C ILE A 76 -4.16 -7.70 8.69
N ALA A 77 -3.04 -7.13 8.27
CA ALA A 77 -2.19 -7.73 7.24
C ALA A 77 -1.75 -9.16 7.60
N LEU A 78 -1.36 -9.36 8.86
CA LEU A 78 -1.00 -10.70 9.37
C LEU A 78 -2.22 -11.61 9.50
N ALA A 79 -3.33 -11.09 10.03
CA ALA A 79 -4.55 -11.88 10.28
C ALA A 79 -5.17 -12.46 9.00
N VAL A 80 -5.08 -11.73 7.87
CA VAL A 80 -5.59 -12.19 6.57
C VAL A 80 -4.51 -12.81 5.68
N ASP A 81 -3.29 -12.93 6.17
CA ASP A 81 -2.13 -13.38 5.39
C ASP A 81 -1.93 -12.57 4.08
N ALA A 82 -2.07 -11.25 4.17
CA ALA A 82 -1.81 -10.36 3.03
C ALA A 82 -0.35 -10.47 2.56
N ALA A 83 -0.08 -10.09 1.30
CA ALA A 83 1.27 -10.08 0.73
C ALA A 83 2.21 -9.08 1.44
N GLY A 84 1.64 -8.03 2.04
CA GLY A 84 2.42 -7.03 2.77
C GLY A 84 1.59 -5.93 3.39
N VAL A 85 2.29 -4.90 3.84
CA VAL A 85 1.73 -3.71 4.48
C VAL A 85 2.38 -2.45 3.91
N HIS A 86 1.63 -1.35 3.87
CA HIS A 86 2.13 -0.03 3.49
C HIS A 86 1.88 0.96 4.61
N VAL A 87 2.91 1.70 5.01
CA VAL A 87 2.85 2.65 6.12
C VAL A 87 3.31 4.05 5.70
N GLY A 88 2.75 5.07 6.34
CA GLY A 88 3.17 6.47 6.21
C GLY A 88 4.14 6.90 7.31
N GLN A 89 4.49 8.20 7.32
CA GLN A 89 5.45 8.77 8.27
C GLN A 89 4.91 8.88 9.70
N SER A 90 3.59 8.92 9.87
CA SER A 90 2.90 8.99 11.18
C SER A 90 2.50 7.63 11.75
N ASP A 91 2.70 6.55 10.99
CA ASP A 91 2.37 5.18 11.38
C ASP A 91 3.54 4.50 12.10
N LEU A 92 3.44 3.19 12.33
CA LEU A 92 4.57 2.42 12.86
C LEU A 92 5.80 2.56 11.95
N PRO A 93 6.99 2.83 12.50
CA PRO A 93 8.21 2.96 11.70
C PRO A 93 8.55 1.64 10.99
N ALA A 94 9.12 1.75 9.79
CA ALA A 94 9.34 0.62 8.89
C ALA A 94 10.18 -0.51 9.51
N ASP A 95 11.17 -0.19 10.34
CA ASP A 95 11.99 -1.17 11.06
C ASP A 95 11.16 -1.99 12.08
N ALA A 96 10.21 -1.36 12.76
CA ALA A 96 9.28 -2.05 13.65
C ALA A 96 8.31 -2.94 12.85
N VAL A 97 7.76 -2.42 11.76
CA VAL A 97 6.92 -3.19 10.84
C VAL A 97 7.67 -4.41 10.33
N ARG A 98 8.90 -4.24 9.84
CA ARG A 98 9.74 -5.34 9.33
C ARG A 98 9.99 -6.41 10.37
N ARG A 99 10.25 -6.04 11.64
CA ARG A 99 10.39 -7.03 12.73
C ARG A 99 9.12 -7.83 12.98
N ILE A 100 7.95 -7.20 12.85
CA ILE A 100 6.65 -7.85 13.09
C ILE A 100 6.27 -8.78 11.94
N VAL A 101 6.37 -8.29 10.69
CA VAL A 101 5.89 -9.06 9.51
C VAL A 101 6.92 -10.07 9.00
N GLY A 102 8.18 -9.97 9.45
CA GLY A 102 9.26 -10.86 9.02
C GLY A 102 9.79 -10.55 7.61
N PRO A 103 10.70 -11.39 7.09
CA PRO A 103 11.40 -11.13 5.83
C PRO A 103 10.57 -11.41 4.57
N ASP A 104 9.51 -12.21 4.68
CA ASP A 104 8.75 -12.71 3.52
C ASP A 104 7.62 -11.78 3.08
N LYS A 105 7.16 -10.86 3.93
CA LYS A 105 6.12 -9.89 3.59
C LYS A 105 6.71 -8.64 2.97
N LEU A 106 5.96 -8.01 2.07
CA LEU A 106 6.32 -6.72 1.49
C LEU A 106 6.07 -5.59 2.51
N VAL A 107 7.01 -4.66 2.60
CA VAL A 107 6.87 -3.42 3.37
C VAL A 107 7.03 -2.24 2.43
N GLY A 108 5.95 -1.50 2.22
CA GLY A 108 5.96 -0.24 1.49
C GLY A 108 5.97 0.95 2.44
N VAL A 109 6.61 2.04 2.04
CA VAL A 109 6.67 3.27 2.85
C VAL A 109 6.38 4.50 1.99
N SER A 110 5.42 5.33 2.43
CA SER A 110 5.18 6.64 1.83
C SER A 110 6.30 7.62 2.22
N VAL A 111 6.89 8.29 1.24
CA VAL A 111 7.97 9.25 1.44
C VAL A 111 7.77 10.52 0.60
N GLY A 112 8.13 11.67 1.16
CA GLY A 112 8.10 12.97 0.48
C GLY A 112 9.48 13.61 0.29
N SER A 113 10.54 13.02 0.86
CA SER A 113 11.90 13.56 0.81
C SER A 113 12.96 12.49 0.62
N VAL A 114 14.16 12.90 0.15
CA VAL A 114 15.34 12.01 0.03
C VAL A 114 15.73 11.42 1.39
N ALA A 115 15.65 12.20 2.46
CA ALA A 115 16.02 11.74 3.80
C ALA A 115 15.07 10.63 4.29
N GLU A 116 13.75 10.78 4.08
CA GLU A 116 12.75 9.76 4.39
C GLU A 116 12.95 8.49 3.54
N ALA A 117 13.24 8.66 2.25
CA ALA A 117 13.50 7.54 1.35
C ALA A 117 14.73 6.73 1.78
N GLN A 118 15.83 7.40 2.10
CA GLN A 118 17.04 6.77 2.61
C GLN A 118 16.80 6.06 3.95
N LYS A 119 16.01 6.69 4.84
CA LYS A 119 15.63 6.07 6.11
C LYS A 119 14.79 4.82 5.87
N ALA A 120 13.75 4.90 5.06
CA ALA A 120 12.87 3.76 4.75
C ALA A 120 13.66 2.57 4.18
N LYS A 121 14.61 2.83 3.27
CA LYS A 121 15.51 1.78 2.72
C LYS A 121 16.34 1.11 3.82
N ARG A 122 16.99 1.90 4.71
CA ARG A 122 17.76 1.34 5.84
C ARG A 122 16.89 0.53 6.80
N ASP A 123 15.65 0.95 7.00
CA ASP A 123 14.68 0.31 7.90
C ASP A 123 14.02 -0.94 7.29
N GLY A 124 14.38 -1.31 6.05
CA GLY A 124 13.96 -2.56 5.41
C GLY A 124 12.69 -2.45 4.57
N ALA A 125 12.36 -1.26 4.05
CA ALA A 125 11.31 -1.11 3.04
C ALA A 125 11.69 -1.85 1.74
N ASP A 126 10.70 -2.45 1.09
CA ASP A 126 10.85 -3.11 -0.21
C ASP A 126 10.55 -2.17 -1.38
N TYR A 127 9.67 -1.20 -1.15
CA TYR A 127 9.33 -0.17 -2.13
C TYR A 127 8.92 1.12 -1.45
N LEU A 128 8.96 2.21 -2.21
CA LEU A 128 8.60 3.55 -1.75
C LEU A 128 7.39 4.06 -2.52
N GLY A 129 6.41 4.61 -1.80
CA GLY A 129 5.33 5.40 -2.37
C GLY A 129 5.72 6.87 -2.35
N ILE A 130 6.00 7.46 -3.51
CA ILE A 130 6.43 8.87 -3.62
C ILE A 130 5.25 9.70 -4.13
N GLY A 131 4.77 10.61 -3.33
CA GLY A 131 3.62 11.44 -3.67
C GLY A 131 3.15 12.34 -2.52
N ALA A 132 2.17 13.22 -2.82
CA ALA A 132 1.45 13.26 -4.10
C ALA A 132 2.28 13.96 -5.18
N MET A 133 2.27 13.42 -6.41
CA MET A 133 2.89 14.11 -7.57
C MET A 133 1.99 15.19 -8.16
N PHE A 134 0.70 15.12 -7.89
CA PHE A 134 -0.32 16.08 -8.27
C PHE A 134 -1.23 16.33 -7.07
N ALA A 135 -1.83 17.53 -6.99
CA ALA A 135 -2.77 17.84 -5.93
C ALA A 135 -3.93 16.83 -5.89
N THR A 136 -4.26 16.36 -4.69
CA THR A 136 -5.29 15.36 -4.47
C THR A 136 -6.07 15.65 -3.20
N SER A 137 -7.36 15.30 -3.19
CA SER A 137 -8.22 15.35 -2.00
C SER A 137 -8.33 13.99 -1.28
N THR A 138 -7.78 12.92 -1.85
CA THR A 138 -7.90 11.57 -1.28
C THR A 138 -7.01 11.32 -0.08
N LYS A 139 -6.01 12.17 0.13
CA LYS A 139 -5.11 12.16 1.29
C LYS A 139 -4.89 13.60 1.74
N GLU A 140 -5.56 14.00 2.83
CA GLU A 140 -5.59 15.39 3.32
C GLU A 140 -4.21 15.92 3.74
N ASP A 141 -3.29 15.04 4.17
CA ASP A 141 -1.94 15.36 4.61
C ASP A 141 -0.87 15.19 3.53
N ALA A 142 -1.28 14.92 2.27
CA ALA A 142 -0.33 14.74 1.18
C ALA A 142 0.18 16.09 0.65
N GLU A 143 1.43 16.42 0.94
CA GLU A 143 2.14 17.50 0.28
C GLU A 143 2.53 17.10 -1.16
N VAL A 144 2.51 18.07 -2.08
CA VAL A 144 2.91 17.82 -3.46
C VAL A 144 4.44 17.69 -3.53
N VAL A 145 4.91 16.54 -3.97
CA VAL A 145 6.33 16.25 -4.20
C VAL A 145 6.74 16.72 -5.59
N SER A 146 7.82 17.47 -5.71
CA SER A 146 8.31 17.95 -7.00
C SER A 146 8.95 16.82 -7.84
N PHE A 147 8.90 16.97 -9.17
CA PHE A 147 9.62 16.05 -10.07
C PHE A 147 11.14 16.03 -9.82
N GLU A 148 11.71 17.13 -9.36
CA GLU A 148 13.12 17.18 -8.97
C GLU A 148 13.39 16.29 -7.75
N THR A 149 12.54 16.37 -6.73
CA THR A 149 12.63 15.51 -5.55
C THR A 149 12.48 14.03 -5.93
N LEU A 150 11.51 13.69 -6.80
CA LEU A 150 11.33 12.34 -7.31
C LEU A 150 12.62 11.82 -8.01
N LYS A 151 13.21 12.63 -8.90
CA LYS A 151 14.46 12.26 -9.59
C LYS A 151 15.62 12.06 -8.61
N ARG A 152 15.73 12.92 -7.60
CA ARG A 152 16.76 12.79 -6.56
C ARG A 152 16.57 11.50 -5.77
N ILE A 153 15.35 11.19 -5.30
CA ILE A 153 15.08 9.94 -4.60
C ILE A 153 15.50 8.75 -5.47
N ARG A 154 15.09 8.72 -6.75
CA ARG A 154 15.41 7.61 -7.65
C ARG A 154 16.92 7.44 -7.90
N ASN A 155 17.70 8.51 -7.84
CA ASN A 155 19.15 8.45 -8.10
C ASN A 155 19.96 8.15 -6.85
N GLU A 156 19.48 8.53 -5.66
CA GLU A 156 20.19 8.47 -4.39
C GLU A 156 19.78 7.27 -3.51
N VAL A 157 18.67 6.60 -3.84
CA VAL A 157 18.08 5.49 -3.07
C VAL A 157 17.92 4.23 -3.92
#